data_db26a39d6743f84af3bbfde70bd6154d
#
_entry.id   db26a39d6743f84af3bbfde70bd6154d
#
_cell.length_a   1.000
_cell.length_b   1.000
_cell.length_c   1.000
_cell.angle_alpha   90.00
_cell.angle_beta   90.00
_cell.angle_gamma   90.00
#
_symmetry.space_group_name_H-M   'P 1'
#
loop_
_entity.id
_entity.type
_entity.pdbx_description
1 polymer ?
#
loop_
_entity_poly.entity_id
_entity_poly.type
_entity_poly.pdbx_seq_one_letter_code
_entity_poly.pdbx_strand_id
1 'polypeptide(L)'
;IHRGIKMVYTICYAFVFLAEILISLFYFENKFERKSSKKFLLFSVVIVYVLLYLSRLLNLTLVNLIAFFACNFFLLYFCYFISVKSCIFHCSILLIFMAITEIIVLFVSTVLFGTDFFTSLDNSLSLIIQATISKLLYFLIIYFVSKFSIKEHKSESYSLSIPLLV
;
A
#
# COMPACT_ATOMS: atom_id res chain seq x y z
N ILE A 1 10.87 23.44 20.13
CA ILE A 1 11.03 21.96 20.13
C ILE A 1 9.77 21.29 19.56
N HIS A 2 8.57 21.61 20.03
CA HIS A 2 7.31 20.96 19.56
C HIS A 2 6.99 21.12 18.06
N ARG A 3 7.37 22.23 17.41
CA ARG A 3 7.15 22.43 15.97
C ARG A 3 8.07 21.56 15.09
N GLY A 4 9.32 21.35 15.50
CA GLY A 4 10.27 20.52 14.77
C GLY A 4 9.86 19.04 14.74
N ILE A 5 9.41 18.52 15.88
CA ILE A 5 8.95 17.13 16.01
C ILE A 5 7.74 16.88 15.11
N LYS A 6 6.73 17.77 15.11
CA LYS A 6 5.56 17.64 14.23
C LYS A 6 5.95 17.63 12.74
N MET A 7 6.93 18.46 12.34
CA MET A 7 7.40 18.51 10.96
C MET A 7 8.07 17.21 10.53
N VAL A 8 8.89 16.59 11.38
CA VAL A 8 9.54 15.30 11.11
C VAL A 8 8.49 14.19 10.92
N TYR A 9 7.47 14.11 11.78
CA TYR A 9 6.36 13.16 11.63
C TYR A 9 5.63 13.34 10.31
N THR A 10 5.31 14.57 9.93
CA THR A 10 4.61 14.90 8.68
C THR A 10 5.41 14.43 7.47
N ILE A 11 6.71 14.72 7.44
CA ILE A 11 7.60 14.32 6.35
C ILE A 11 7.72 12.79 6.29
N CYS A 12 7.90 12.13 7.43
CA CYS A 12 8.00 10.67 7.49
C CYS A 12 6.75 10.00 6.90
N TYR A 13 5.56 10.41 7.29
CA TYR A 13 4.32 9.85 6.75
C TYR A 13 4.13 10.15 5.27
N ALA A 14 4.56 11.31 4.77
CA ALA A 14 4.53 11.61 3.35
C ALA A 14 5.37 10.59 2.55
N PHE A 15 6.57 10.23 3.02
CA PHE A 15 7.40 9.21 2.41
C PHE A 15 6.81 7.80 2.54
N VAL A 16 6.21 7.46 3.68
CA VAL A 16 5.56 6.16 3.90
C VAL A 16 4.44 5.93 2.89
N PHE A 17 3.52 6.88 2.73
CA PHE A 17 2.42 6.75 1.77
C PHE A 17 2.90 6.72 0.32
N LEU A 18 3.95 7.49 -0.01
CA LEU A 18 4.56 7.43 -1.32
C LEU A 18 5.13 6.02 -1.59
N ALA A 19 5.85 5.44 -0.63
CA ALA A 19 6.38 4.08 -0.74
C ALA A 19 5.28 3.05 -0.92
N GLU A 20 4.19 3.12 -0.15
CA GLU A 20 3.04 2.21 -0.25
C GLU A 20 2.40 2.23 -1.64
N ILE A 21 2.18 3.42 -2.20
CA ILE A 21 1.63 3.55 -3.56
C ILE A 21 2.59 3.00 -4.60
N LEU A 22 3.88 3.30 -4.50
CA LEU A 22 4.89 2.80 -5.43
C LEU A 22 5.00 1.26 -5.40
N ILE A 23 4.93 0.65 -4.21
CA ILE A 23 4.92 -0.81 -4.05
C ILE A 23 3.67 -1.41 -4.69
N SER A 24 2.51 -0.81 -4.47
CA SER A 24 1.24 -1.25 -5.08
C SER A 24 1.28 -1.13 -6.61
N LEU A 25 1.78 -0.01 -7.13
CA LEU A 25 1.95 0.19 -8.57
C LEU A 25 2.92 -0.82 -9.17
N PHE A 26 4.05 -1.07 -8.51
CA PHE A 26 5.00 -2.10 -8.94
C PHE A 26 4.32 -3.46 -9.06
N TYR A 27 3.50 -3.84 -8.09
CA TYR A 27 2.73 -5.08 -8.13
C TYR A 27 1.76 -5.10 -9.31
N PHE A 28 0.97 -4.03 -9.51
CA PHE A 28 -0.02 -3.95 -10.59
C PHE A 28 0.60 -3.98 -11.98
N GLU A 29 1.70 -3.25 -12.21
CA GLU A 29 2.41 -3.23 -13.49
C GLU A 29 3.01 -4.59 -13.87
N ASN A 30 3.46 -5.37 -12.88
CA ASN A 30 4.00 -6.69 -13.13
C ASN A 30 2.91 -7.75 -13.39
N LYS A 31 1.71 -7.56 -12.83
CA LYS A 31 0.66 -8.57 -12.85
C LYS A 31 -0.42 -8.33 -13.90
N PHE A 32 -0.76 -7.08 -14.18
CA PHE A 32 -1.91 -6.72 -15.02
C PHE A 32 -1.50 -5.90 -16.24
N GLU A 33 -2.30 -6.00 -17.29
CA GLU A 33 -2.18 -5.12 -18.44
C GLU A 33 -2.85 -3.78 -18.16
N ARG A 34 -2.12 -2.70 -18.51
CA ARG A 34 -2.63 -1.34 -18.33
C ARG A 34 -3.71 -1.02 -19.36
N LYS A 35 -4.82 -0.49 -18.88
CA LYS A 35 -5.93 -0.02 -19.72
C LYS A 35 -5.85 1.51 -19.93
N SER A 36 -5.29 2.25 -18.98
CA SER A 36 -5.25 3.70 -18.98
C SER A 36 -3.99 4.27 -19.64
N SER A 37 -4.05 5.52 -20.10
CA SER A 37 -2.88 6.26 -20.54
C SER A 37 -1.93 6.57 -19.37
N LYS A 38 -0.63 6.77 -19.67
CA LYS A 38 0.37 7.15 -18.64
C LYS A 38 -0.01 8.43 -17.89
N LYS A 39 -0.59 9.40 -18.60
CA LYS A 39 -1.03 10.68 -17.99
C LYS A 39 -2.17 10.48 -17.00
N PHE A 40 -3.16 9.64 -17.36
CA PHE A 40 -4.27 9.32 -16.47
C PHE A 40 -3.81 8.56 -15.24
N LEU A 41 -2.91 7.57 -15.39
CA LEU A 41 -2.32 6.85 -14.26
C LEU A 41 -1.60 7.82 -13.30
N LEU A 42 -0.74 8.72 -13.83
CA LEU A 42 -0.03 9.69 -13.00
C LEU A 42 -1.01 10.59 -12.23
N PHE A 43 -2.05 11.08 -12.89
CA PHE A 43 -3.09 11.90 -12.25
C PHE A 43 -3.81 11.12 -11.13
N SER A 44 -4.18 9.86 -11.39
CA SER A 44 -4.82 8.99 -10.40
C SER A 44 -3.91 8.73 -9.19
N VAL A 45 -2.61 8.53 -9.41
CA VAL A 45 -1.62 8.36 -8.34
C VAL A 45 -1.53 9.60 -7.45
N VAL A 46 -1.53 10.79 -8.03
CA VAL A 46 -1.51 12.05 -7.26
C VAL A 46 -2.77 12.17 -6.40
N ILE A 47 -3.96 11.88 -6.97
CA ILE A 47 -5.22 11.92 -6.21
C ILE A 47 -5.17 10.94 -5.03
N VAL A 48 -4.76 9.70 -5.29
CA VAL A 48 -4.65 8.64 -4.27
C VAL A 48 -3.67 9.04 -3.17
N TYR A 49 -2.53 9.61 -3.54
CA TYR A 49 -1.55 10.10 -2.57
C TYR A 49 -2.15 11.18 -1.64
N VAL A 50 -2.85 12.14 -2.21
CA VAL A 50 -3.53 13.19 -1.43
C VAL A 50 -4.60 12.60 -0.50
N LEU A 51 -5.42 11.65 -0.98
CA LEU A 51 -6.45 11.00 -0.18
C LEU A 51 -5.86 10.19 0.99
N LEU A 52 -4.79 9.42 0.76
CA LEU A 52 -4.09 8.69 1.83
C LEU A 52 -3.47 9.65 2.86
N TYR A 53 -2.88 10.73 2.39
CA TYR A 53 -2.33 11.74 3.29
C TYR A 53 -3.43 12.41 4.13
N LEU A 54 -4.57 12.75 3.53
CA LEU A 54 -5.71 13.34 4.24
C LEU A 54 -6.34 12.37 5.24
N SER A 55 -6.42 11.06 4.92
CA SER A 55 -6.96 10.06 5.85
C SER A 55 -6.16 9.99 7.15
N ARG A 56 -4.86 10.27 7.08
CA ARG A 56 -3.97 10.31 8.26
C ARG A 56 -4.33 11.44 9.23
N LEU A 57 -4.88 12.56 8.75
CA LEU A 57 -5.28 13.68 9.61
C LEU A 57 -6.38 13.30 10.59
N LEU A 58 -7.15 12.25 10.29
CA LEU A 58 -8.20 11.73 11.18
C LEU A 58 -7.63 10.92 12.36
N ASN A 59 -6.34 10.57 12.35
CA ASN A 59 -5.65 9.82 13.40
C ASN A 59 -6.31 8.48 13.80
N LEU A 60 -7.08 7.86 12.90
CA LEU A 60 -7.77 6.60 13.10
C LEU A 60 -7.15 5.52 12.22
N THR A 61 -6.54 4.50 12.84
CA THR A 61 -5.86 3.40 12.12
C THR A 61 -6.80 2.68 11.16
N LEU A 62 -8.03 2.41 11.58
CA LEU A 62 -9.05 1.76 10.72
C LEU A 62 -9.36 2.61 9.49
N VAL A 63 -9.46 3.93 9.63
CA VAL A 63 -9.70 4.83 8.49
C VAL A 63 -8.55 4.77 7.50
N ASN A 64 -7.31 4.73 7.98
CA ASN A 64 -6.13 4.60 7.10
C ASN A 64 -6.12 3.26 6.35
N LEU A 65 -6.48 2.15 7.00
CA LEU A 65 -6.56 0.84 6.35
C LEU A 65 -7.66 0.81 5.27
N ILE A 66 -8.84 1.35 5.59
CA ILE A 66 -9.95 1.45 4.63
C ILE A 66 -9.56 2.37 3.47
N ALA A 67 -8.93 3.50 3.75
CA ALA A 67 -8.46 4.43 2.71
C ALA A 67 -7.42 3.77 1.81
N PHE A 68 -6.45 3.03 2.37
CA PHE A 68 -5.46 2.29 1.61
C PHE A 68 -6.12 1.26 0.68
N PHE A 69 -7.07 0.47 1.19
CA PHE A 69 -7.81 -0.49 0.40
C PHE A 69 -8.59 0.20 -0.74
N ALA A 70 -9.39 1.23 -0.41
CA ALA A 70 -10.21 1.95 -1.38
C ALA A 70 -9.35 2.64 -2.47
N CYS A 71 -8.23 3.23 -2.09
CA CYS A 71 -7.29 3.87 -3.01
C CYS A 71 -6.64 2.86 -3.97
N ASN A 72 -6.18 1.72 -3.46
CA ASN A 72 -5.64 0.64 -4.30
C ASN A 72 -6.71 0.04 -5.22
N PHE A 73 -7.94 -0.15 -4.72
CA PHE A 73 -9.07 -0.60 -5.51
C PHE A 73 -9.35 0.37 -6.67
N PHE A 74 -9.39 1.68 -6.38
CA PHE A 74 -9.58 2.71 -7.38
C PHE A 74 -8.48 2.66 -8.46
N LEU A 75 -7.20 2.64 -8.07
CA LEU A 75 -6.09 2.56 -9.01
C LEU A 75 -6.16 1.31 -9.89
N LEU A 76 -6.38 0.14 -9.26
CA LEU A 76 -6.38 -1.13 -9.97
C LEU A 76 -7.57 -1.24 -10.92
N TYR A 77 -8.77 -0.89 -10.47
CA TYR A 77 -10.00 -1.02 -11.26
C TYR A 77 -10.06 -0.03 -12.45
N PHE A 78 -9.65 1.21 -12.25
CA PHE A 78 -9.73 2.23 -13.29
C PHE A 78 -8.52 2.22 -14.24
N CYS A 79 -7.35 1.82 -13.79
CA CYS A 79 -6.13 1.92 -14.58
C CYS A 79 -5.73 0.61 -15.27
N TYR A 80 -6.26 -0.56 -14.84
CA TYR A 80 -5.85 -1.86 -15.36
C TYR A 80 -7.06 -2.71 -15.83
N PHE A 81 -6.79 -3.68 -16.70
CA PHE A 81 -7.81 -4.64 -17.13
C PHE A 81 -7.97 -5.72 -16.07
N ILE A 82 -9.03 -5.63 -15.27
CA ILE A 82 -9.31 -6.56 -14.17
C ILE A 82 -10.80 -6.61 -13.86
N SER A 83 -11.28 -7.77 -13.41
CA SER A 83 -12.64 -7.93 -12.90
C SER A 83 -12.75 -7.40 -11.45
N VAL A 84 -13.95 -6.98 -11.04
CA VAL A 84 -14.19 -6.46 -9.69
C VAL A 84 -13.80 -7.48 -8.61
N LYS A 85 -14.11 -8.77 -8.82
CA LYS A 85 -13.79 -9.85 -7.85
C LYS A 85 -12.27 -10.01 -7.69
N SER A 86 -11.53 -10.04 -8.80
CA SER A 86 -10.07 -10.12 -8.78
C SER A 86 -9.46 -8.85 -8.19
N CYS A 87 -10.03 -7.68 -8.48
CA CYS A 87 -9.59 -6.41 -7.90
C CYS A 87 -9.67 -6.42 -6.35
N ILE A 88 -10.82 -6.84 -5.80
CA ILE A 88 -11.00 -6.97 -4.34
C ILE A 88 -9.98 -7.95 -3.76
N PHE A 89 -9.77 -9.10 -4.40
CA PHE A 89 -8.83 -10.11 -3.95
C PHE A 89 -7.39 -9.57 -3.88
N HIS A 90 -6.91 -8.91 -4.94
CA HIS A 90 -5.55 -8.37 -4.98
C HIS A 90 -5.34 -7.18 -4.02
N CYS A 91 -6.34 -6.32 -3.87
CA CYS A 91 -6.28 -5.25 -2.87
C CYS A 91 -6.25 -5.79 -1.44
N SER A 92 -7.00 -6.88 -1.16
CA SER A 92 -6.96 -7.56 0.14
C SER A 92 -5.59 -8.19 0.41
N ILE A 93 -4.97 -8.81 -0.58
CA ILE A 93 -3.61 -9.36 -0.46
C ILE A 93 -2.60 -8.28 -0.11
N LEU A 94 -2.62 -7.14 -0.82
CA LEU A 94 -1.72 -6.02 -0.53
C LEU A 94 -1.91 -5.49 0.89
N LEU A 95 -3.17 -5.32 1.33
CA LEU A 95 -3.50 -4.88 2.68
C LEU A 95 -2.99 -5.84 3.75
N ILE A 96 -3.20 -7.15 3.54
CA ILE A 96 -2.76 -8.20 4.48
C ILE A 96 -1.24 -8.20 4.59
N PHE A 97 -0.50 -8.19 3.48
CA PHE A 97 0.97 -8.16 3.52
C PHE A 97 1.51 -6.89 4.18
N MET A 98 0.89 -5.73 3.91
CA MET A 98 1.25 -4.48 4.57
C MET A 98 1.07 -4.60 6.10
N ALA A 99 -0.09 -5.07 6.56
CA ALA A 99 -0.37 -5.23 7.98
C ALA A 99 0.57 -6.25 8.67
N ILE A 100 0.82 -7.40 8.03
CA ILE A 100 1.73 -8.43 8.53
C ILE A 100 3.14 -7.87 8.70
N THR A 101 3.66 -7.13 7.72
CA THR A 101 5.02 -6.57 7.82
C THR A 101 5.16 -5.54 8.93
N GLU A 102 4.14 -4.74 9.17
CA GLU A 102 4.13 -3.77 10.28
C GLU A 102 4.11 -4.50 11.64
N ILE A 103 3.30 -5.54 11.78
CA ILE A 103 3.25 -6.36 13.01
C ILE A 103 4.58 -7.07 13.26
N ILE A 104 5.18 -7.67 12.22
CA ILE A 104 6.48 -8.36 12.33
C ILE A 104 7.56 -7.38 12.78
N VAL A 105 7.66 -6.21 12.16
CA VAL A 105 8.67 -5.21 12.52
C VAL A 105 8.47 -4.72 13.95
N LEU A 106 7.23 -4.45 14.33
CA LEU A 106 6.91 -4.04 15.71
C LEU A 106 7.31 -5.13 16.71
N PHE A 107 6.95 -6.38 16.45
CA PHE A 107 7.27 -7.51 17.33
C PHE A 107 8.78 -7.73 17.44
N VAL A 108 9.50 -7.82 16.32
CA VAL A 108 10.95 -8.00 16.29
C VAL A 108 11.68 -6.86 16.99
N SER A 109 11.24 -5.63 16.75
CA SER A 109 11.80 -4.45 17.41
C SER A 109 11.64 -4.52 18.93
N THR A 110 10.45 -4.91 19.39
CA THR A 110 10.19 -5.04 20.85
C THR A 110 11.00 -6.17 21.49
N VAL A 111 11.17 -7.29 20.79
CA VAL A 111 11.94 -8.44 21.32
C VAL A 111 13.43 -8.16 21.35
N LEU A 112 13.99 -7.55 20.29
CA LEU A 112 15.43 -7.32 20.18
C LEU A 112 15.95 -6.16 21.04
N PHE A 113 15.18 -5.10 21.13
CA PHE A 113 15.63 -3.86 21.77
C PHE A 113 14.93 -3.56 23.09
N GLY A 114 13.90 -4.32 23.44
CA GLY A 114 13.06 -4.07 24.60
C GLY A 114 12.20 -2.80 24.45
N THR A 115 11.25 -2.64 25.36
CA THR A 115 10.40 -1.42 25.41
C THR A 115 11.21 -0.16 25.74
N ASP A 116 12.28 -0.31 26.52
CA ASP A 116 13.09 0.81 27.01
C ASP A 116 13.95 1.46 25.92
N PHE A 117 14.34 0.70 24.89
CA PHE A 117 15.09 1.24 23.76
C PHE A 117 14.27 2.27 22.96
N PHE A 118 12.98 2.00 22.75
CA PHE A 118 12.11 2.93 22.04
C PHE A 118 11.68 4.13 22.89
N THR A 119 11.68 4.00 24.20
CA THR A 119 11.44 5.12 25.12
C THR A 119 12.68 6.00 25.29
N SER A 120 13.89 5.45 25.12
CA SER A 120 15.16 6.18 25.19
C SER A 120 15.55 6.88 23.88
N LEU A 121 15.09 6.35 22.72
CA LEU A 121 15.23 7.04 21.44
C LEU A 121 14.20 8.15 21.33
N ASP A 122 14.62 9.26 20.71
CA ASP A 122 13.67 10.30 20.31
C ASP A 122 12.52 9.63 19.54
N ASN A 123 11.28 9.80 20.00
CA ASN A 123 10.09 9.12 19.42
C ASN A 123 10.01 9.26 17.89
N SER A 124 10.55 10.34 17.33
CA SER A 124 10.60 10.57 15.89
C SER A 124 11.58 9.64 15.18
N LEU A 125 12.74 9.34 15.78
CA LEU A 125 13.77 8.50 15.17
C LEU A 125 13.33 7.02 15.17
N SER A 126 12.74 6.55 16.27
CA SER A 126 12.20 5.17 16.33
C SER A 126 11.12 4.92 15.30
N LEU A 127 10.22 5.89 15.09
CA LEU A 127 9.17 5.81 14.08
C LEU A 127 9.74 5.75 12.66
N ILE A 128 10.75 6.56 12.34
CA ILE A 128 11.41 6.55 11.02
C ILE A 128 12.05 5.20 10.75
N ILE A 129 12.78 4.64 11.73
CA ILE A 129 13.45 3.34 11.59
C ILE A 129 12.42 2.23 11.37
N GLN A 130 11.39 2.14 12.21
CA GLN A 130 10.35 1.12 12.11
C GLN A 130 9.61 1.22 10.78
N ALA A 131 9.19 2.42 10.37
CA ALA A 131 8.51 2.64 9.12
C ALA A 131 9.38 2.25 7.92
N THR A 132 10.66 2.61 7.92
CA THR A 132 11.58 2.28 6.83
C THR A 132 11.77 0.78 6.71
N ILE A 133 12.04 0.08 7.80
CA ILE A 133 12.24 -1.39 7.81
C ILE A 133 10.95 -2.09 7.36
N SER A 134 9.79 -1.67 7.86
CA SER A 134 8.49 -2.22 7.49
C SER A 134 8.21 -2.10 5.98
N LYS A 135 8.46 -0.93 5.39
CA LYS A 135 8.22 -0.72 3.95
C LYS A 135 9.23 -1.44 3.07
N LEU A 136 10.49 -1.58 3.51
CA LEU A 136 11.48 -2.43 2.84
C LEU A 136 11.06 -3.90 2.86
N LEU A 137 10.62 -4.42 4.00
CA LEU A 137 10.14 -5.80 4.12
C LEU A 137 8.89 -6.02 3.26
N TYR A 138 7.94 -5.08 3.29
CA TYR A 138 6.75 -5.11 2.44
C TYR A 138 7.13 -5.15 0.95
N PHE A 139 8.05 -4.29 0.51
CA PHE A 139 8.54 -4.29 -0.87
C PHE A 139 9.17 -5.62 -1.25
N LEU A 140 10.01 -6.21 -0.38
CA LEU A 140 10.64 -7.52 -0.65
C LEU A 140 9.59 -8.62 -0.82
N ILE A 141 8.57 -8.70 0.05
CA ILE A 141 7.50 -9.69 -0.07
C ILE A 141 6.76 -9.50 -1.39
N ILE A 142 6.36 -8.28 -1.72
CA ILE A 142 5.64 -7.99 -2.96
C ILE A 142 6.50 -8.26 -4.19
N TYR A 143 7.80 -8.00 -4.14
CA TYR A 143 8.73 -8.32 -5.21
C TYR A 143 8.76 -9.83 -5.48
N PHE A 144 8.88 -10.67 -4.43
CA PHE A 144 8.85 -12.12 -4.57
C PHE A 144 7.50 -12.61 -5.09
N VAL A 145 6.40 -12.14 -4.52
CA VAL A 145 5.04 -12.50 -4.97
C VAL A 145 4.84 -12.13 -6.44
N SER A 146 5.28 -10.95 -6.87
CA SER A 146 5.19 -10.52 -8.26
C SER A 146 6.02 -11.38 -9.20
N LYS A 147 7.22 -11.79 -8.78
CA LYS A 147 8.12 -12.61 -9.58
C LYS A 147 7.59 -14.02 -9.81
N PHE A 148 6.95 -14.62 -8.81
CA PHE A 148 6.40 -15.98 -8.90
C PHE A 148 4.96 -16.01 -9.42
N SER A 149 4.30 -14.87 -9.55
CA SER A 149 2.93 -14.77 -10.06
C SER A 149 2.95 -14.67 -11.59
N ILE A 150 2.17 -15.53 -12.24
CA ILE A 150 1.96 -15.49 -13.70
C ILE A 150 1.17 -14.21 -14.04
N LYS A 151 1.59 -13.52 -15.10
CA LYS A 151 0.88 -12.31 -15.57
C LYS A 151 -0.51 -12.70 -16.11
N GLU A 152 -1.55 -12.11 -15.57
CA GLU A 152 -2.92 -12.35 -16.03
C GLU A 152 -3.12 -11.67 -17.39
N HIS A 153 -3.35 -12.49 -18.42
CA HIS A 153 -3.61 -12.02 -19.79
C HIS A 153 -5.10 -11.65 -19.97
N LYS A 154 -5.34 -10.68 -20.83
CA LYS A 154 -6.66 -10.13 -21.17
C LYS A 154 -7.71 -11.19 -21.62
N SER A 155 -7.29 -12.38 -22.07
CA SER A 155 -8.17 -13.39 -22.65
C SER A 155 -9.10 -14.10 -21.66
N GLU A 156 -8.80 -14.11 -20.36
CA GLU A 156 -9.63 -14.83 -19.37
C GLU A 156 -10.69 -13.94 -18.67
N SER A 157 -10.59 -12.63 -18.82
CA SER A 157 -11.46 -11.70 -18.10
C SER A 157 -12.87 -11.51 -18.68
N TYR A 158 -13.13 -11.99 -19.89
CA TYR A 158 -14.42 -11.74 -20.59
C TYR A 158 -15.34 -12.96 -20.72
N SER A 159 -14.99 -14.14 -20.20
CA SER A 159 -15.81 -15.34 -20.34
C SER A 159 -16.92 -15.50 -19.28
N LEU A 160 -17.14 -14.51 -18.44
CA LEU A 160 -18.30 -14.43 -17.54
C LEU A 160 -19.27 -13.34 -17.99
N SER A 161 -19.56 -13.28 -19.30
CA SER A 161 -20.81 -12.71 -19.77
C SER A 161 -21.93 -13.66 -19.37
N ILE A 162 -22.75 -13.19 -18.46
CA ILE A 162 -24.05 -13.72 -18.07
C ILE A 162 -24.75 -14.29 -19.30
N PRO A 163 -25.13 -15.57 -19.34
CA PRO A 163 -26.13 -16.00 -20.30
C PRO A 163 -27.43 -15.31 -19.92
N LEU A 164 -27.80 -14.29 -20.69
CA LEU A 164 -29.14 -13.74 -20.63
C LEU A 164 -30.11 -14.89 -20.88
N LEU A 165 -30.93 -15.18 -19.88
CA LEU A 165 -32.15 -15.95 -20.00
C LEU A 165 -33.01 -15.34 -21.12
N VAL A 166 -33.24 -16.14 -22.14
CA VAL A 166 -34.46 -16.11 -22.98
C VAL A 166 -35.27 -17.30 -22.56
#